data_dc5e9a3a1b287702688acbae3fa87857
#
_entry.id   dc5e9a3a1b287702688acbae3fa87857
#
_cell.length_a   1.000
_cell.length_b   1.000
_cell.length_c   1.000
_cell.angle_alpha   90.00
_cell.angle_beta   90.00
_cell.angle_gamma   90.00
#
_symmetry.space_group_name_H-M   'P 1'
#
loop_
_entity.id
_entity.type
_entity.pdbx_description
1 polymer ?
#
loop_
_entity_poly.entity_id
_entity_poly.type
_entity_poly.pdbx_seq_one_letter_code
_entity_poly.pdbx_strand_id
1 'polypeptide(L)'
;MREMSLLQLHMIAFSAGFVMDLAAGDPRSIPHPIVWIGKLIALLDRKLLGDIPEDRTDPEKRDRKAERCKGLILVLIVIGVTAALTAAVMYASYSISPLAGVIAEAVLTCYMLAQTSLRRESMKVYRELKEGSLEGARKAVSMIVGRDTQVLDAEGVTKAAVETVAENFSDGVIAPMLYAAIGGPVLGMTYKAINTMDSMIGYRNDRYMWFGTAAARLDDAANYIPSRISALLLIACSALCGRDYDAKRAFRIWKRDRYKHKSPNAAQTESAAAGALGIQLAGDAQYFGKTVKKPFIGDKTREVEAEDIVRMNRLMSVSSFAGFALCILAMGAVLAAGR
;
A
#
# COMPACT_ATOMS: atom_id res chain seq x y z
N MET A 1 37.30 7.61 -17.43
CA MET A 1 36.27 6.88 -16.65
C MET A 1 35.15 6.48 -17.63
N ARG A 2 34.71 5.21 -17.66
CA ARG A 2 33.55 4.84 -18.49
C ARG A 2 32.35 5.60 -17.96
N GLU A 3 31.62 6.27 -18.86
CA GLU A 3 30.34 6.88 -18.49
C GLU A 3 29.40 5.79 -17.95
N MET A 4 28.77 6.07 -16.84
CA MET A 4 27.80 5.15 -16.23
C MET A 4 26.55 5.08 -17.14
N SER A 5 26.06 3.87 -17.35
CA SER A 5 24.81 3.70 -18.09
C SER A 5 23.62 4.25 -17.29
N LEU A 6 22.54 4.61 -17.99
CA LEU A 6 21.31 5.09 -17.34
C LEU A 6 20.77 4.08 -16.32
N LEU A 7 20.86 2.78 -16.61
CA LEU A 7 20.46 1.72 -15.69
C LEU A 7 21.31 1.68 -14.42
N GLN A 8 22.64 1.95 -14.53
CA GLN A 8 23.49 2.04 -13.33
C GLN A 8 23.12 3.24 -12.46
N LEU A 9 22.84 4.41 -13.07
CA LEU A 9 22.37 5.59 -12.34
C LEU A 9 21.02 5.32 -11.66
N HIS A 10 20.10 4.66 -12.36
CA HIS A 10 18.82 4.22 -11.80
C HIS A 10 18.99 3.29 -10.61
N MET A 11 19.83 2.27 -10.70
CA MET A 11 20.12 1.35 -9.58
C MET A 11 20.66 2.08 -8.35
N ILE A 12 21.53 3.08 -8.56
CA ILE A 12 22.07 3.91 -7.45
C ILE A 12 20.96 4.75 -6.84
N ALA A 13 20.17 5.43 -7.65
CA ALA A 13 19.06 6.27 -7.20
C ALA A 13 17.99 5.46 -6.45
N PHE A 14 17.61 4.32 -6.99
CA PHE A 14 16.65 3.39 -6.37
C PHE A 14 17.16 2.90 -5.01
N SER A 15 18.45 2.52 -4.93
CA SER A 15 19.06 2.08 -3.67
C SER A 15 19.12 3.22 -2.64
N ALA A 16 19.52 4.41 -3.07
CA ALA A 16 19.53 5.59 -2.22
C ALA A 16 18.13 5.94 -1.70
N GLY A 17 17.10 5.89 -2.55
CA GLY A 17 15.70 6.13 -2.17
C GLY A 17 15.17 5.12 -1.15
N PHE A 18 15.50 3.84 -1.31
CA PHE A 18 15.16 2.81 -0.32
C PHE A 18 15.81 3.07 1.03
N VAL A 19 17.11 3.39 1.04
CA VAL A 19 17.84 3.74 2.28
C VAL A 19 17.27 5.01 2.92
N MET A 20 16.88 6.01 2.12
CA MET A 20 16.25 7.24 2.61
C MET A 20 14.91 6.95 3.30
N ASP A 21 14.05 6.09 2.73
CA ASP A 21 12.80 5.67 3.40
C ASP A 21 13.09 5.00 4.74
N LEU A 22 14.07 4.08 4.78
CA LEU A 22 14.45 3.41 6.03
C LEU A 22 14.96 4.37 7.11
N ALA A 23 15.72 5.40 6.72
CA ALA A 23 16.34 6.34 7.65
C ALA A 23 15.37 7.44 8.12
N ALA A 24 14.65 8.03 7.20
CA ALA A 24 13.82 9.21 7.45
C ALA A 24 12.31 8.92 7.39
N GLY A 25 11.86 7.99 6.53
CA GLY A 25 10.45 7.87 6.16
C GLY A 25 9.96 9.14 5.48
N ASP A 26 8.66 9.42 5.57
CA ASP A 26 8.09 10.62 4.99
C ASP A 26 8.41 11.87 5.85
N PRO A 27 9.19 12.83 5.33
CA PRO A 27 9.47 14.07 6.05
C PRO A 27 8.19 14.90 6.18
N ARG A 28 7.72 15.14 7.40
CA ARG A 28 6.48 15.91 7.63
C ARG A 28 6.58 17.39 7.23
N SER A 29 7.79 17.91 7.10
CA SER A 29 8.07 19.33 6.79
C SER A 29 8.10 19.65 5.31
N ILE A 30 8.14 18.62 4.43
CA ILE A 30 8.23 18.80 2.98
C ILE A 30 6.90 18.37 2.35
N PRO A 31 6.35 19.16 1.40
CA PRO A 31 5.12 18.80 0.72
C PRO A 31 5.24 17.45 0.02
N HIS A 32 4.42 16.48 0.43
CA HIS A 32 4.45 15.15 -0.13
C HIS A 32 3.71 15.12 -1.48
N PRO A 33 4.29 14.57 -2.56
CA PRO A 33 3.67 14.52 -3.89
C PRO A 33 2.25 13.90 -3.88
N ILE A 34 2.01 12.91 -3.03
CA ILE A 34 0.69 12.26 -2.88
C ILE A 34 -0.39 13.26 -2.44
N VAL A 35 -0.04 14.27 -1.63
CA VAL A 35 -0.99 15.32 -1.23
C VAL A 35 -1.49 16.10 -2.46
N TRP A 36 -0.62 16.36 -3.43
CA TRP A 36 -1.00 17.06 -4.65
C TRP A 36 -1.84 16.17 -5.55
N ILE A 37 -1.50 14.89 -5.66
CA ILE A 37 -2.34 13.89 -6.35
C ILE A 37 -3.72 13.84 -5.69
N GLY A 38 -3.80 13.77 -4.36
CA GLY A 38 -5.06 13.80 -3.62
C GLY A 38 -5.88 15.07 -3.86
N LYS A 39 -5.23 16.24 -3.91
CA LYS A 39 -5.90 17.51 -4.26
C LYS A 39 -6.47 17.50 -5.68
N LEU A 40 -5.72 16.93 -6.65
CA LEU A 40 -6.19 16.79 -8.02
C LEU A 40 -7.41 15.86 -8.09
N ILE A 41 -7.36 14.71 -7.40
CA ILE A 41 -8.50 13.79 -7.31
C ILE A 41 -9.72 14.49 -6.71
N ALA A 42 -9.58 15.18 -5.59
CA ALA A 42 -10.66 15.90 -4.93
C ALA A 42 -11.24 17.04 -5.80
N LEU A 43 -10.39 17.72 -6.58
CA LEU A 43 -10.83 18.73 -7.53
C LEU A 43 -11.67 18.10 -8.66
N LEU A 44 -11.21 17.00 -9.22
CA LEU A 44 -11.91 16.30 -10.30
C LEU A 44 -13.19 15.63 -9.81
N ASP A 45 -13.20 15.06 -8.58
CA ASP A 45 -14.42 14.55 -7.96
C ASP A 45 -15.48 15.63 -7.88
N ARG A 46 -15.15 16.82 -7.34
CA ARG A 46 -16.08 17.96 -7.28
C ARG A 46 -16.56 18.44 -8.64
N LYS A 47 -15.68 18.45 -9.66
CA LYS A 47 -16.03 18.94 -11.01
C LYS A 47 -16.84 17.94 -11.83
N LEU A 48 -16.55 16.65 -11.71
CA LEU A 48 -17.14 15.59 -12.55
C LEU A 48 -18.37 14.95 -11.90
N LEU A 49 -18.28 14.59 -10.61
CA LEU A 49 -19.39 14.01 -9.86
C LEU A 49 -20.25 15.11 -9.22
N GLY A 50 -19.61 16.10 -8.57
CA GLY A 50 -20.28 17.17 -7.86
C GLY A 50 -20.97 16.71 -6.58
N ASP A 51 -21.89 17.52 -6.08
CA ASP A 51 -22.76 17.15 -4.96
C ASP A 51 -23.89 16.26 -5.46
N ILE A 52 -24.17 15.20 -4.70
CA ILE A 52 -25.27 14.29 -5.01
C ILE A 52 -26.53 14.85 -4.35
N PRO A 53 -27.57 15.22 -5.12
CA PRO A 53 -28.84 15.71 -4.57
C PRO A 53 -29.48 14.69 -3.63
N GLU A 54 -30.23 15.16 -2.62
CA GLU A 54 -30.88 14.30 -1.62
C GLU A 54 -31.83 13.27 -2.24
N ASP A 55 -32.52 13.60 -3.33
CA ASP A 55 -33.40 12.70 -4.09
C ASP A 55 -32.65 11.62 -4.88
N ARG A 56 -31.32 11.72 -5.01
CA ARG A 56 -30.44 10.81 -5.74
C ARG A 56 -29.35 10.17 -4.88
N THR A 57 -29.52 10.15 -3.58
CA THR A 57 -28.59 9.45 -2.67
C THR A 57 -28.57 7.94 -2.92
N ASP A 58 -29.70 7.35 -3.37
CA ASP A 58 -29.79 5.96 -3.79
C ASP A 58 -29.03 5.76 -5.12
N PRO A 59 -27.94 4.97 -5.16
CA PRO A 59 -27.16 4.72 -6.36
C PRO A 59 -27.95 4.13 -7.53
N GLU A 60 -29.01 3.36 -7.24
CA GLU A 60 -29.83 2.71 -8.28
C GLU A 60 -30.69 3.72 -9.07
N LYS A 61 -30.92 4.91 -8.54
CA LYS A 61 -31.64 6.01 -9.21
C LYS A 61 -30.75 6.91 -10.07
N ARG A 62 -29.42 6.65 -10.10
CA ARG A 62 -28.44 7.46 -10.83
C ARG A 62 -28.07 6.86 -12.18
N ASP A 63 -27.58 7.68 -13.09
CA ASP A 63 -27.07 7.21 -14.37
C ASP A 63 -25.72 6.51 -14.21
N ARG A 64 -25.80 5.20 -14.08
CA ARG A 64 -24.66 4.28 -13.93
C ARG A 64 -23.62 4.42 -15.02
N LYS A 65 -24.05 4.64 -16.30
CA LYS A 65 -23.12 4.73 -17.43
C LYS A 65 -22.38 6.07 -17.41
N ALA A 66 -23.11 7.17 -17.18
CA ALA A 66 -22.54 8.50 -17.11
C ALA A 66 -21.53 8.60 -15.95
N GLU A 67 -21.85 8.08 -14.75
CA GLU A 67 -20.92 8.12 -13.61
C GLU A 67 -19.67 7.30 -13.83
N ARG A 68 -19.78 6.11 -14.41
CA ARG A 68 -18.62 5.29 -14.78
C ARG A 68 -17.74 5.98 -15.80
N CYS A 69 -18.32 6.65 -16.81
CA CYS A 69 -17.57 7.41 -17.79
C CYS A 69 -16.82 8.57 -17.12
N LYS A 70 -17.47 9.34 -16.26
CA LYS A 70 -16.86 10.41 -15.48
C LYS A 70 -15.73 9.91 -14.58
N GLY A 71 -15.91 8.79 -13.91
CA GLY A 71 -14.86 8.14 -13.11
C GLY A 71 -13.67 7.70 -13.96
N LEU A 72 -13.90 7.15 -15.14
CA LEU A 72 -12.85 6.80 -16.08
C LEU A 72 -12.07 8.03 -16.55
N ILE A 73 -12.76 9.14 -16.85
CA ILE A 73 -12.13 10.41 -17.22
C ILE A 73 -11.23 10.91 -16.09
N LEU A 74 -11.71 10.86 -14.84
CA LEU A 74 -10.88 11.21 -13.68
C LEU A 74 -9.61 10.37 -13.64
N VAL A 75 -9.72 9.04 -13.76
CA VAL A 75 -8.58 8.10 -13.75
C VAL A 75 -7.57 8.45 -14.82
N LEU A 76 -8.02 8.68 -16.07
CA LEU A 76 -7.12 9.01 -17.18
C LEU A 76 -6.41 10.35 -16.98
N ILE A 77 -7.10 11.37 -16.47
CA ILE A 77 -6.49 12.68 -16.18
C ILE A 77 -5.46 12.55 -15.07
N VAL A 78 -5.79 11.90 -13.94
CA VAL A 78 -4.87 11.76 -12.80
C VAL A 78 -3.61 11.00 -13.21
N ILE A 79 -3.75 9.89 -13.92
CA ILE A 79 -2.61 9.11 -14.44
C ILE A 79 -1.78 9.95 -15.42
N GLY A 80 -2.43 10.55 -16.42
CA GLY A 80 -1.74 11.33 -17.44
C GLY A 80 -0.96 12.52 -16.86
N VAL A 81 -1.59 13.27 -15.95
CA VAL A 81 -0.94 14.41 -15.28
C VAL A 81 0.21 13.93 -14.40
N THR A 82 0.00 12.89 -13.59
CA THR A 82 1.07 12.38 -12.72
C THR A 82 2.25 11.86 -13.52
N ALA A 83 2.02 11.05 -14.55
CA ALA A 83 3.08 10.51 -15.39
C ALA A 83 3.83 11.63 -16.14
N ALA A 84 3.12 12.59 -16.74
CA ALA A 84 3.72 13.70 -17.49
C ALA A 84 4.55 14.61 -16.59
N LEU A 85 4.03 14.99 -15.40
CA LEU A 85 4.78 15.85 -14.47
C LEU A 85 6.01 15.12 -13.92
N THR A 86 5.89 13.85 -13.56
CA THR A 86 7.04 13.07 -13.08
C THR A 86 8.08 12.91 -14.19
N ALA A 87 7.67 12.60 -15.42
CA ALA A 87 8.58 12.51 -16.56
C ALA A 87 9.27 13.84 -16.85
N ALA A 88 8.56 14.97 -16.77
CA ALA A 88 9.13 16.30 -16.94
C ALA A 88 10.18 16.62 -15.87
N VAL A 89 9.89 16.31 -14.60
CA VAL A 89 10.85 16.47 -13.50
C VAL A 89 12.09 15.62 -13.74
N MET A 90 11.93 14.35 -14.08
CA MET A 90 13.07 13.45 -14.35
C MET A 90 13.89 13.92 -15.55
N TYR A 91 13.24 14.29 -16.65
CA TYR A 91 13.91 14.82 -17.84
C TYR A 91 14.71 16.09 -17.50
N ALA A 92 14.09 17.06 -16.83
CA ALA A 92 14.75 18.29 -16.44
C ALA A 92 15.96 18.02 -15.51
N SER A 93 15.80 17.15 -14.52
CA SER A 93 16.86 16.84 -13.57
C SER A 93 18.05 16.16 -14.24
N TYR A 94 17.82 15.15 -15.09
CA TYR A 94 18.91 14.52 -15.86
C TYR A 94 19.53 15.42 -16.92
N SER A 95 18.78 16.40 -17.46
CA SER A 95 19.32 17.40 -18.39
C SER A 95 20.28 18.38 -17.71
N ILE A 96 20.12 18.64 -16.40
CA ILE A 96 21.03 19.47 -15.62
C ILE A 96 22.34 18.72 -15.37
N SER A 97 22.27 17.52 -14.82
CA SER A 97 23.41 16.63 -14.62
C SER A 97 22.95 15.22 -14.22
N PRO A 98 23.78 14.17 -14.44
CA PRO A 98 23.51 12.83 -13.91
C PRO A 98 23.28 12.81 -12.40
N LEU A 99 24.03 13.61 -11.64
CA LEU A 99 23.89 13.70 -10.19
C LEU A 99 22.53 14.29 -9.77
N ALA A 100 22.09 15.37 -10.44
CA ALA A 100 20.78 15.96 -10.19
C ALA A 100 19.65 14.97 -10.49
N GLY A 101 19.77 14.21 -11.57
CA GLY A 101 18.84 13.13 -11.92
C GLY A 101 18.77 12.06 -10.85
N VAL A 102 19.91 11.55 -10.40
CA VAL A 102 20.00 10.53 -9.32
C VAL A 102 19.40 11.04 -8.01
N ILE A 103 19.66 12.29 -7.63
CA ILE A 103 19.07 12.87 -6.40
C ILE A 103 17.55 12.99 -6.53
N ALA A 104 17.03 13.53 -7.63
CA ALA A 104 15.60 13.67 -7.85
C ALA A 104 14.89 12.32 -7.84
N GLU A 105 15.49 11.32 -8.49
CA GLU A 105 14.97 9.96 -8.54
C GLU A 105 14.99 9.29 -7.16
N ALA A 106 16.07 9.44 -6.39
CA ALA A 106 16.17 8.88 -5.03
C ALA A 106 15.10 9.50 -4.10
N VAL A 107 14.89 10.81 -4.17
CA VAL A 107 13.86 11.52 -3.41
C VAL A 107 12.46 11.03 -3.79
N LEU A 108 12.15 10.92 -5.09
CA LEU A 108 10.86 10.40 -5.53
C LEU A 108 10.66 8.94 -5.13
N THR A 109 11.70 8.11 -5.22
CA THR A 109 11.66 6.71 -4.76
C THR A 109 11.38 6.63 -3.26
N CYS A 110 12.01 7.46 -2.45
CA CYS A 110 11.73 7.55 -1.01
C CYS A 110 10.24 7.87 -0.75
N TYR A 111 9.69 8.87 -1.44
CA TYR A 111 8.26 9.25 -1.30
C TYR A 111 7.27 8.19 -1.80
N MET A 112 7.69 7.27 -2.64
CA MET A 112 6.84 6.16 -3.08
C MET A 112 6.72 5.05 -2.05
N LEU A 113 7.77 4.84 -1.25
CA LEU A 113 7.85 3.79 -0.24
C LEU A 113 7.27 4.29 1.08
N ALA A 114 6.53 3.44 1.75
CA ALA A 114 5.85 3.79 3.00
C ALA A 114 6.26 2.89 4.17
N GLN A 115 7.39 2.17 4.10
CA GLN A 115 7.76 1.18 5.10
C GLN A 115 7.97 1.81 6.48
N THR A 116 8.76 2.87 6.55
CA THR A 116 9.05 3.54 7.83
C THR A 116 7.82 4.24 8.40
N SER A 117 7.00 4.86 7.55
CA SER A 117 5.77 5.51 7.97
C SER A 117 4.75 4.50 8.50
N LEU A 118 4.57 3.38 7.82
CA LEU A 118 3.69 2.29 8.25
C LEU A 118 4.13 1.69 9.60
N ARG A 119 5.44 1.44 9.75
CA ARG A 119 6.01 1.00 11.01
C ARG A 119 5.79 2.01 12.14
N ARG A 120 6.05 3.31 11.88
CA ARG A 120 5.86 4.36 12.91
C ARG A 120 4.42 4.44 13.37
N GLU A 121 3.48 4.44 12.45
CA GLU A 121 2.06 4.58 12.80
C GLU A 121 1.52 3.33 13.50
N SER A 122 1.83 2.12 13.04
CA SER A 122 1.42 0.89 13.72
C SER A 122 2.06 0.73 15.10
N MET A 123 3.32 1.16 15.29
CA MET A 123 3.99 1.13 16.59
C MET A 123 3.45 2.16 17.59
N LYS A 124 2.70 3.20 17.16
CA LYS A 124 1.94 4.04 18.09
C LYS A 124 0.79 3.24 18.71
N VAL A 125 0.09 2.45 17.91
CA VAL A 125 -0.98 1.56 18.41
C VAL A 125 -0.42 0.60 19.48
N TYR A 126 0.73 -0.04 19.17
CA TYR A 126 1.40 -0.93 20.12
C TYR A 126 1.73 -0.23 21.45
N ARG A 127 2.29 0.99 21.41
CA ARG A 127 2.66 1.73 22.63
C ARG A 127 1.45 2.04 23.49
N GLU A 128 0.37 2.54 22.91
CA GLU A 128 -0.87 2.84 23.63
C GLU A 128 -1.46 1.59 24.29
N LEU A 129 -1.43 0.44 23.60
CA LEU A 129 -1.87 -0.84 24.16
C LEU A 129 -0.98 -1.29 25.34
N LYS A 130 0.33 -1.10 25.26
CA LYS A 130 1.28 -1.45 26.34
C LYS A 130 1.16 -0.53 27.54
N GLU A 131 0.82 0.74 27.34
CA GLU A 131 0.54 1.71 28.40
C GLU A 131 -0.86 1.52 29.03
N GLY A 132 -1.67 0.58 28.50
CA GLY A 132 -3.00 0.26 29.01
C GLY A 132 -4.10 1.21 28.53
N SER A 133 -3.80 2.09 27.58
CA SER A 133 -4.75 3.07 27.03
C SER A 133 -5.50 2.50 25.81
N LEU A 134 -6.63 1.83 26.04
CA LEU A 134 -7.47 1.34 24.95
C LEU A 134 -8.04 2.49 24.11
N GLU A 135 -8.37 3.64 24.70
CA GLU A 135 -8.86 4.81 23.99
C GLU A 135 -7.77 5.42 23.12
N GLY A 136 -6.54 5.56 23.64
CA GLY A 136 -5.37 5.99 22.88
C GLY A 136 -5.08 5.04 21.71
N ALA A 137 -5.16 3.75 21.94
CA ALA A 137 -4.95 2.73 20.91
C ALA A 137 -6.02 2.78 19.81
N ARG A 138 -7.31 2.97 20.16
CA ARG A 138 -8.40 3.20 19.22
C ARG A 138 -8.18 4.45 18.37
N LYS A 139 -7.73 5.54 18.98
CA LYS A 139 -7.39 6.79 18.28
C LYS A 139 -6.18 6.58 17.36
N ALA A 140 -5.14 5.89 17.82
CA ALA A 140 -3.97 5.62 17.01
C ALA A 140 -4.31 4.74 15.79
N VAL A 141 -5.07 3.65 15.98
CA VAL A 141 -5.45 2.77 14.88
C VAL A 141 -6.42 3.43 13.90
N SER A 142 -7.29 4.34 14.34
CA SER A 142 -8.20 5.08 13.44
C SER A 142 -7.48 5.96 12.41
N MET A 143 -6.21 6.27 12.65
CA MET A 143 -5.38 7.03 11.70
C MET A 143 -4.87 6.18 10.53
N ILE A 144 -4.98 4.86 10.63
CA ILE A 144 -4.43 3.92 9.63
C ILE A 144 -5.44 2.92 9.09
N VAL A 145 -6.69 2.93 9.61
CA VAL A 145 -7.77 2.03 9.13
C VAL A 145 -9.00 2.84 8.74
N GLY A 146 -9.77 2.30 7.77
CA GLY A 146 -11.02 2.91 7.32
C GLY A 146 -12.29 2.41 8.03
N ARG A 147 -12.16 1.58 9.08
CA ARG A 147 -13.30 1.03 9.86
C ARG A 147 -13.57 1.82 11.12
N ASP A 148 -14.75 1.63 11.70
CA ASP A 148 -15.11 2.21 12.99
C ASP A 148 -14.26 1.56 14.10
N THR A 149 -13.46 2.37 14.81
CA THR A 149 -12.51 1.87 15.81
C THR A 149 -13.02 1.96 17.24
N GLN A 150 -14.05 2.76 17.49
CA GLN A 150 -14.55 3.03 18.85
C GLN A 150 -15.15 1.81 19.55
N VAL A 151 -15.60 0.83 18.77
CA VAL A 151 -16.21 -0.41 19.26
C VAL A 151 -15.21 -1.55 19.47
N LEU A 152 -13.95 -1.39 19.04
CA LEU A 152 -12.94 -2.43 19.10
C LEU A 152 -12.41 -2.57 20.54
N ASP A 153 -12.27 -3.81 20.99
CA ASP A 153 -11.48 -4.15 22.17
C ASP A 153 -9.97 -4.19 21.84
N ALA A 154 -9.13 -4.52 22.77
CA ALA A 154 -7.68 -4.56 22.59
C ALA A 154 -7.25 -5.59 21.52
N GLU A 155 -7.92 -6.75 21.46
CA GLU A 155 -7.71 -7.76 20.43
C GLU A 155 -8.08 -7.21 19.04
N GLY A 156 -9.26 -6.59 18.92
CA GLY A 156 -9.74 -6.00 17.69
C GLY A 156 -8.85 -4.87 17.17
N VAL A 157 -8.34 -4.01 18.07
CA VAL A 157 -7.37 -2.96 17.72
C VAL A 157 -6.07 -3.55 17.21
N THR A 158 -5.56 -4.59 17.88
CA THR A 158 -4.34 -5.29 17.46
C THR A 158 -4.51 -5.95 16.09
N LYS A 159 -5.61 -6.68 15.89
CA LYS A 159 -5.95 -7.28 14.58
C LYS A 159 -5.99 -6.24 13.48
N ALA A 160 -6.69 -5.12 13.71
CA ALA A 160 -6.79 -4.03 12.75
C ALA A 160 -5.41 -3.46 12.36
N ALA A 161 -4.52 -3.27 13.34
CA ALA A 161 -3.15 -2.81 13.07
C ALA A 161 -2.33 -3.84 12.28
N VAL A 162 -2.39 -5.13 12.64
CA VAL A 162 -1.68 -6.21 11.92
C VAL A 162 -2.19 -6.35 10.48
N GLU A 163 -3.51 -6.35 10.27
CA GLU A 163 -4.14 -6.39 8.95
C GLU A 163 -3.65 -5.23 8.07
N THR A 164 -3.68 -4.00 8.62
CA THR A 164 -3.23 -2.81 7.89
C THR A 164 -1.75 -2.90 7.50
N VAL A 165 -0.87 -3.38 8.38
CA VAL A 165 0.54 -3.57 8.06
C VAL A 165 0.71 -4.66 7.00
N ALA A 166 -0.05 -5.75 7.06
CA ALA A 166 0.01 -6.84 6.10
C ALA A 166 -0.47 -6.40 4.70
N GLU A 167 -1.61 -5.70 4.61
CA GLU A 167 -2.16 -5.19 3.35
C GLU A 167 -1.23 -4.12 2.74
N ASN A 168 -0.84 -3.11 3.54
CA ASN A 168 0.02 -2.03 3.06
C ASN A 168 1.47 -2.47 2.81
N PHE A 169 1.92 -3.62 3.28
CA PHE A 169 3.18 -4.21 2.83
C PHE A 169 3.16 -4.47 1.32
N SER A 170 2.02 -4.93 0.77
CA SER A 170 1.86 -4.99 -0.69
C SER A 170 1.78 -3.60 -1.31
N ASP A 171 0.83 -2.78 -0.89
CA ASP A 171 0.38 -1.59 -1.60
C ASP A 171 1.27 -0.36 -1.35
N GLY A 172 1.91 -0.33 -0.19
CA GLY A 172 2.79 0.77 0.26
C GLY A 172 4.28 0.48 0.17
N VAL A 173 4.68 -0.80 0.00
CA VAL A 173 6.11 -1.16 0.00
C VAL A 173 6.49 -1.93 -1.27
N ILE A 174 5.97 -3.14 -1.47
CA ILE A 174 6.44 -3.99 -2.57
C ILE A 174 5.94 -3.53 -3.94
N ALA A 175 4.68 -3.18 -4.07
CA ALA A 175 4.16 -2.74 -5.35
C ALA A 175 4.86 -1.46 -5.86
N PRO A 176 4.95 -0.36 -5.08
CA PRO A 176 5.70 0.81 -5.55
C PRO A 176 7.18 0.50 -5.79
N MET A 177 7.80 -0.40 -5.02
CA MET A 177 9.17 -0.86 -5.21
C MET A 177 9.34 -1.57 -6.56
N LEU A 178 8.45 -2.49 -6.92
CA LEU A 178 8.49 -3.20 -8.21
C LEU A 178 8.27 -2.24 -9.39
N TYR A 179 7.28 -1.36 -9.29
CA TYR A 179 7.00 -0.38 -10.35
C TYR A 179 8.17 0.62 -10.52
N ALA A 180 8.76 1.07 -9.42
CA ALA A 180 9.94 1.93 -9.46
C ALA A 180 11.15 1.20 -10.06
N ALA A 181 11.40 -0.07 -9.71
CA ALA A 181 12.49 -0.85 -10.28
C ALA A 181 12.36 -1.09 -11.79
N ILE A 182 11.12 -1.20 -12.31
CA ILE A 182 10.86 -1.47 -13.74
C ILE A 182 10.91 -0.19 -14.57
N GLY A 183 10.28 0.89 -14.12
CA GLY A 183 10.09 2.11 -14.91
C GLY A 183 10.42 3.41 -14.17
N GLY A 184 11.27 3.31 -13.15
CA GLY A 184 11.72 4.46 -12.37
C GLY A 184 10.59 5.21 -11.69
N PRO A 185 10.81 6.49 -11.35
CA PRO A 185 9.83 7.32 -10.66
C PRO A 185 8.54 7.51 -11.45
N VAL A 186 8.59 7.50 -12.78
CA VAL A 186 7.39 7.71 -13.60
C VAL A 186 6.37 6.62 -13.38
N LEU A 187 6.80 5.36 -13.45
CA LEU A 187 5.90 4.23 -13.26
C LEU A 187 5.52 4.06 -11.79
N GLY A 188 6.46 4.28 -10.87
CA GLY A 188 6.20 4.21 -9.43
C GLY A 188 5.20 5.27 -8.95
N MET A 189 5.34 6.53 -9.38
CA MET A 189 4.39 7.59 -9.04
C MET A 189 3.03 7.38 -9.71
N THR A 190 3.00 6.84 -10.91
CA THR A 190 1.74 6.45 -11.58
C THR A 190 1.01 5.38 -10.77
N TYR A 191 1.73 4.37 -10.30
CA TYR A 191 1.16 3.37 -9.39
C TYR A 191 0.62 4.01 -8.08
N LYS A 192 1.39 4.93 -7.48
CA LYS A 192 0.92 5.65 -6.27
C LYS A 192 -0.34 6.47 -6.55
N ALA A 193 -0.47 7.05 -7.74
CA ALA A 193 -1.68 7.75 -8.13
C ALA A 193 -2.88 6.79 -8.25
N ILE A 194 -2.69 5.61 -8.82
CA ILE A 194 -3.72 4.56 -8.92
C ILE A 194 -4.19 4.16 -7.52
N ASN A 195 -3.26 3.83 -6.64
CA ASN A 195 -3.55 3.42 -5.27
C ASN A 195 -4.23 4.54 -4.44
N THR A 196 -3.81 5.81 -4.67
CA THR A 196 -4.45 6.97 -4.01
C THR A 196 -5.88 7.18 -4.51
N MET A 197 -6.14 6.98 -5.80
CA MET A 197 -7.51 7.07 -6.34
C MET A 197 -8.41 6.01 -5.71
N ASP A 198 -7.97 4.76 -5.60
CA ASP A 198 -8.74 3.71 -4.94
C ASP A 198 -9.03 4.06 -3.49
N SER A 199 -8.00 4.48 -2.74
CA SER A 199 -8.15 4.90 -1.34
C SER A 199 -9.08 6.09 -1.12
N MET A 200 -9.27 6.97 -2.11
CA MET A 200 -10.13 8.15 -2.00
C MET A 200 -11.54 7.94 -2.54
N ILE A 201 -11.67 7.24 -3.65
CA ILE A 201 -12.94 7.13 -4.39
C ILE A 201 -13.31 5.69 -4.77
N GLY A 202 -12.49 4.69 -4.46
CA GLY A 202 -12.74 3.27 -4.79
C GLY A 202 -13.77 2.58 -3.89
N TYR A 203 -14.24 3.25 -2.85
CA TYR A 203 -15.21 2.70 -1.90
C TYR A 203 -16.57 2.39 -2.55
N ARG A 204 -17.15 1.23 -2.20
CA ARG A 204 -18.52 0.86 -2.59
C ARG A 204 -19.54 1.44 -1.60
N ASN A 205 -19.53 2.75 -1.45
CA ASN A 205 -20.55 3.48 -0.70
C ASN A 205 -21.54 4.17 -1.65
N ASP A 206 -22.58 4.79 -1.09
CA ASP A 206 -23.63 5.43 -1.87
C ASP A 206 -23.09 6.52 -2.80
N ARG A 207 -22.01 7.24 -2.43
CA ARG A 207 -21.39 8.27 -3.26
C ARG A 207 -20.63 7.71 -4.45
N TYR A 208 -19.78 6.70 -4.25
CA TYR A 208 -18.80 6.24 -5.23
C TYR A 208 -19.14 4.91 -5.91
N MET A 209 -20.33 4.35 -5.68
CA MET A 209 -20.76 3.04 -6.18
C MET A 209 -20.43 2.83 -7.67
N TRP A 210 -20.71 3.83 -8.49
CA TRP A 210 -20.48 3.78 -9.94
C TRP A 210 -19.26 4.58 -10.36
N PHE A 211 -19.06 5.76 -9.79
CA PHE A 211 -17.97 6.67 -10.13
C PHE A 211 -16.59 6.07 -9.80
N GLY A 212 -16.44 5.44 -8.64
CA GLY A 212 -15.18 4.82 -8.21
C GLY A 212 -14.80 3.52 -8.90
N THR A 213 -15.71 2.95 -9.74
CA THR A 213 -15.51 1.62 -10.34
C THR A 213 -14.21 1.51 -11.15
N ALA A 214 -13.83 2.55 -11.90
CA ALA A 214 -12.62 2.54 -12.73
C ALA A 214 -11.35 2.55 -11.87
N ALA A 215 -11.32 3.38 -10.82
CA ALA A 215 -10.20 3.46 -9.87
C ALA A 215 -9.99 2.13 -9.16
N ALA A 216 -11.06 1.55 -8.56
CA ALA A 216 -10.98 0.28 -7.84
C ALA A 216 -10.52 -0.89 -8.74
N ARG A 217 -11.04 -1.00 -9.96
CA ARG A 217 -10.64 -2.07 -10.87
C ARG A 217 -9.20 -1.93 -11.36
N LEU A 218 -8.76 -0.69 -11.57
CA LEU A 218 -7.39 -0.43 -11.99
C LEU A 218 -6.39 -0.74 -10.89
N ASP A 219 -6.73 -0.39 -9.64
CA ASP A 219 -5.93 -0.75 -8.46
C ASP A 219 -5.88 -2.26 -8.27
N ASP A 220 -7.03 -2.95 -8.38
CA ASP A 220 -7.07 -4.43 -8.33
C ASP A 220 -6.16 -5.06 -9.40
N ALA A 221 -6.10 -4.51 -10.61
CA ALA A 221 -5.24 -5.00 -11.68
C ALA A 221 -3.76 -4.67 -11.43
N ALA A 222 -3.46 -3.44 -10.98
CA ALA A 222 -2.10 -3.00 -10.70
C ALA A 222 -1.48 -3.79 -9.52
N ASN A 223 -2.27 -4.13 -8.51
CA ASN A 223 -1.82 -4.90 -7.36
C ASN A 223 -1.87 -6.42 -7.57
N TYR A 224 -2.37 -6.92 -8.70
CA TYR A 224 -2.57 -8.35 -8.89
C TYR A 224 -1.26 -9.17 -8.78
N ILE A 225 -0.20 -8.77 -9.47
CA ILE A 225 1.12 -9.43 -9.38
C ILE A 225 1.85 -9.04 -8.09
N PRO A 226 1.96 -7.74 -7.73
CA PRO A 226 2.65 -7.33 -6.51
C PRO A 226 2.15 -8.01 -5.25
N SER A 227 0.84 -8.15 -5.06
CA SER A 227 0.28 -8.77 -3.84
C SER A 227 0.68 -10.25 -3.69
N ARG A 228 0.84 -10.96 -4.79
CA ARG A 228 1.28 -12.37 -4.78
C ARG A 228 2.77 -12.48 -4.50
N ILE A 229 3.59 -11.61 -5.07
CA ILE A 229 5.01 -11.49 -4.74
C ILE A 229 5.17 -11.15 -3.26
N SER A 230 4.41 -10.18 -2.76
CA SER A 230 4.39 -9.79 -1.35
C SER A 230 4.07 -10.95 -0.42
N ALA A 231 3.02 -11.71 -0.74
CA ALA A 231 2.64 -12.88 0.05
C ALA A 231 3.75 -13.96 0.07
N LEU A 232 4.36 -14.24 -1.08
CA LEU A 232 5.46 -15.21 -1.18
C LEU A 232 6.71 -14.73 -0.42
N LEU A 233 7.00 -13.43 -0.43
CA LEU A 233 8.07 -12.85 0.39
C LEU A 233 7.78 -13.00 1.89
N LEU A 234 6.56 -12.68 2.35
CA LEU A 234 6.17 -12.90 3.75
C LEU A 234 6.33 -14.37 4.15
N ILE A 235 5.89 -15.31 3.30
CA ILE A 235 6.01 -16.74 3.56
C ILE A 235 7.47 -17.17 3.65
N ALA A 236 8.30 -16.80 2.67
CA ALA A 236 9.71 -17.20 2.64
C ALA A 236 10.48 -16.58 3.82
N CYS A 237 10.28 -15.28 4.07
CA CYS A 237 10.99 -14.55 5.12
C CYS A 237 10.53 -14.93 6.53
N SER A 238 9.33 -15.49 6.70
CA SER A 238 8.90 -15.98 8.02
C SER A 238 9.82 -17.10 8.55
N ALA A 239 10.47 -17.86 7.68
CA ALA A 239 11.48 -18.85 8.08
C ALA A 239 12.76 -18.20 8.67
N LEU A 240 13.00 -16.93 8.39
CA LEU A 240 14.18 -16.18 8.84
C LEU A 240 13.91 -15.30 10.06
N CYS A 241 12.64 -15.10 10.42
CA CYS A 241 12.26 -14.17 11.48
C CYS A 241 12.36 -14.76 12.89
N GLY A 242 12.58 -16.07 13.04
CA GLY A 242 12.74 -16.72 14.33
C GLY A 242 11.59 -17.68 14.68
N ARG A 243 11.58 -18.16 15.95
CA ARG A 243 10.69 -19.25 16.38
C ARG A 243 9.21 -18.84 16.51
N ASP A 244 8.92 -17.55 16.58
CA ASP A 244 7.54 -17.05 16.66
C ASP A 244 6.81 -17.08 15.31
N TYR A 245 7.50 -17.51 14.24
CA TYR A 245 6.97 -17.53 12.88
C TYR A 245 7.03 -18.94 12.29
N ASP A 246 6.03 -19.27 11.47
CA ASP A 246 5.92 -20.58 10.84
C ASP A 246 5.64 -20.44 9.33
N ALA A 247 6.67 -20.65 8.52
CA ALA A 247 6.58 -20.56 7.05
C ALA A 247 5.69 -21.62 6.44
N LYS A 248 5.64 -22.84 7.03
CA LYS A 248 4.81 -23.95 6.51
C LYS A 248 3.33 -23.63 6.76
N ARG A 249 3.01 -23.12 7.95
CA ARG A 249 1.67 -22.66 8.28
C ARG A 249 1.28 -21.45 7.43
N ALA A 250 2.19 -20.47 7.25
CA ALA A 250 1.98 -19.33 6.37
C ALA A 250 1.58 -19.75 4.96
N PHE A 251 2.32 -20.67 4.35
CA PHE A 251 2.01 -21.19 3.01
C PHE A 251 0.68 -21.94 2.97
N ARG A 252 0.39 -22.78 3.98
CA ARG A 252 -0.87 -23.54 4.06
C ARG A 252 -2.09 -22.62 4.17
N ILE A 253 -2.03 -21.63 5.06
CA ILE A 253 -3.10 -20.65 5.27
C ILE A 253 -3.27 -19.78 4.03
N TRP A 254 -2.18 -19.26 3.46
CA TRP A 254 -2.23 -18.50 2.21
C TRP A 254 -2.91 -19.30 1.09
N LYS A 255 -2.55 -20.55 0.88
CA LYS A 255 -3.16 -21.40 -0.16
C LYS A 255 -4.66 -21.57 0.05
N ARG A 256 -5.13 -21.68 1.32
CA ARG A 256 -6.54 -21.87 1.69
C ARG A 256 -7.34 -20.58 1.64
N ASP A 257 -6.78 -19.46 2.16
CA ASP A 257 -7.56 -18.27 2.55
C ASP A 257 -7.33 -17.04 1.65
N ARG A 258 -6.38 -17.07 0.73
CA ARG A 258 -6.00 -15.92 -0.11
C ARG A 258 -7.11 -15.29 -0.96
N TYR A 259 -8.26 -15.92 -1.05
CA TYR A 259 -9.44 -15.41 -1.77
C TYR A 259 -10.61 -15.07 -0.86
N LYS A 260 -10.40 -15.05 0.46
CA LYS A 260 -11.43 -14.74 1.45
C LYS A 260 -11.64 -13.22 1.67
N HIS A 261 -11.33 -12.41 0.69
CA HIS A 261 -11.58 -10.97 0.73
C HIS A 261 -12.28 -10.50 -0.55
N LYS A 262 -13.00 -9.36 -0.49
CA LYS A 262 -13.69 -8.78 -1.67
C LYS A 262 -12.70 -8.28 -2.72
N SER A 263 -11.58 -7.68 -2.30
CA SER A 263 -10.44 -7.41 -3.18
C SER A 263 -9.69 -8.71 -3.46
N PRO A 264 -9.25 -8.98 -4.69
CA PRO A 264 -8.45 -10.16 -5.04
C PRO A 264 -7.04 -10.10 -4.47
N ASN A 265 -6.64 -9.00 -3.85
CA ASN A 265 -5.27 -8.67 -3.44
C ASN A 265 -5.07 -8.66 -1.92
N ALA A 266 -5.97 -8.05 -1.13
CA ALA A 266 -5.80 -7.85 0.30
C ALA A 266 -5.55 -9.16 1.07
N ALA A 267 -6.36 -10.21 0.82
CA ALA A 267 -6.18 -11.48 1.49
C ALA A 267 -4.90 -12.24 1.11
N GLN A 268 -4.15 -11.82 0.09
CA GLN A 268 -2.88 -12.45 -0.25
C GLN A 268 -1.87 -12.29 0.90
N THR A 269 -1.65 -11.07 1.32
CA THR A 269 -0.70 -10.74 2.40
C THR A 269 -1.28 -10.99 3.78
N GLU A 270 -2.57 -10.69 4.00
CA GLU A 270 -3.23 -10.97 5.27
C GLU A 270 -3.21 -12.46 5.63
N SER A 271 -3.49 -13.35 4.67
CA SER A 271 -3.48 -14.79 4.93
C SER A 271 -2.07 -15.35 5.16
N ALA A 272 -1.07 -14.82 4.44
CA ALA A 272 0.33 -15.17 4.69
C ALA A 272 0.76 -14.73 6.10
N ALA A 273 0.42 -13.50 6.51
CA ALA A 273 0.72 -12.96 7.83
C ALA A 273 -0.01 -13.73 8.95
N ALA A 274 -1.32 -13.98 8.80
CA ALA A 274 -2.11 -14.77 9.75
C ALA A 274 -1.49 -16.15 9.98
N GLY A 275 -1.10 -16.82 8.90
CA GLY A 275 -0.44 -18.12 8.98
C GLY A 275 0.95 -18.03 9.61
N ALA A 276 1.76 -17.04 9.24
CA ALA A 276 3.10 -16.86 9.80
C ALA A 276 3.05 -16.65 11.31
N LEU A 277 2.13 -15.78 11.79
CA LEU A 277 1.99 -15.44 13.20
C LEU A 277 1.15 -16.43 14.01
N GLY A 278 0.37 -17.30 13.36
CA GLY A 278 -0.51 -18.26 14.04
C GLY A 278 -1.71 -17.61 14.71
N ILE A 279 -2.24 -16.58 14.12
CA ILE A 279 -3.40 -15.83 14.62
C ILE A 279 -4.52 -15.82 13.59
N GLN A 280 -5.72 -15.52 14.06
CA GLN A 280 -6.89 -15.33 13.21
C GLN A 280 -7.15 -13.83 13.02
N LEU A 281 -7.24 -13.42 11.76
CA LEU A 281 -7.52 -12.05 11.32
C LEU A 281 -8.89 -11.94 10.67
N ALA A 282 -9.27 -10.75 10.26
CA ALA A 282 -10.56 -10.42 9.64
C ALA A 282 -11.75 -10.73 10.56
N GLY A 283 -12.84 -11.21 10.00
CA GLY A 283 -14.12 -11.33 10.71
C GLY A 283 -14.97 -10.07 10.54
N ASP A 284 -16.13 -10.05 11.19
CA ASP A 284 -17.09 -8.96 11.09
C ASP A 284 -16.46 -7.62 11.52
N ALA A 285 -16.75 -6.56 10.77
CA ALA A 285 -16.24 -5.23 11.06
C ALA A 285 -17.33 -4.17 10.88
N GLN A 286 -17.26 -3.09 11.65
CA GLN A 286 -18.18 -1.96 11.53
C GLN A 286 -17.60 -0.89 10.60
N TYR A 287 -18.46 -0.39 9.70
CA TYR A 287 -18.18 0.72 8.80
C TYR A 287 -19.37 1.65 8.80
N PHE A 288 -19.16 2.90 9.21
CA PHE A 288 -20.24 3.91 9.28
C PHE A 288 -21.46 3.42 10.08
N GLY A 289 -21.22 2.76 11.20
CA GLY A 289 -22.27 2.20 12.08
C GLY A 289 -22.95 0.93 11.55
N LYS A 290 -22.56 0.41 10.38
CA LYS A 290 -23.13 -0.81 9.80
C LYS A 290 -22.13 -1.98 9.92
N THR A 291 -22.60 -3.13 10.40
CA THR A 291 -21.80 -4.35 10.45
C THR A 291 -21.67 -4.98 9.05
N VAL A 292 -20.45 -5.12 8.58
CA VAL A 292 -20.10 -5.83 7.35
C VAL A 292 -19.55 -7.20 7.71
N LYS A 293 -20.26 -8.26 7.32
CA LYS A 293 -19.81 -9.63 7.49
C LYS A 293 -18.64 -9.93 6.60
N LYS A 294 -17.55 -10.45 7.21
CA LYS A 294 -16.34 -10.90 6.51
C LYS A 294 -15.93 -12.27 7.01
N PRO A 295 -15.45 -13.17 6.15
CA PRO A 295 -14.90 -14.44 6.60
C PRO A 295 -13.62 -14.23 7.41
N PHE A 296 -13.38 -15.12 8.37
CA PHE A 296 -12.10 -15.14 9.07
C PHE A 296 -10.97 -15.64 8.18
N ILE A 297 -9.79 -15.08 8.37
CA ILE A 297 -8.54 -15.43 7.70
C ILE A 297 -7.57 -16.00 8.74
N GLY A 298 -6.99 -17.16 8.45
CA GLY A 298 -6.12 -17.85 9.39
C GLY A 298 -6.87 -18.72 10.40
N ASP A 299 -6.10 -19.34 11.29
CA ASP A 299 -6.60 -20.20 12.36
C ASP A 299 -6.25 -19.56 13.72
N LYS A 300 -7.15 -19.65 14.68
CA LYS A 300 -6.91 -19.20 16.06
C LYS A 300 -6.07 -20.25 16.79
N THR A 301 -4.76 -20.32 16.48
CA THR A 301 -3.85 -21.26 17.17
C THR A 301 -3.35 -20.72 18.50
N ARG A 302 -3.48 -19.43 18.72
CA ARG A 302 -3.24 -18.72 19.98
C ARG A 302 -4.07 -17.43 20.00
N GLU A 303 -4.15 -16.81 21.15
CA GLU A 303 -4.75 -15.48 21.30
C GLU A 303 -3.88 -14.42 20.62
N VAL A 304 -4.52 -13.34 20.15
CA VAL A 304 -3.83 -12.18 19.60
C VAL A 304 -3.37 -11.27 20.72
N GLU A 305 -2.14 -10.84 20.67
CA GLU A 305 -1.53 -9.97 21.68
C GLU A 305 -0.86 -8.76 21.03
N ALA A 306 -0.68 -7.67 21.76
CA ALA A 306 -0.13 -6.41 21.23
C ALA A 306 1.23 -6.61 20.53
N GLU A 307 2.02 -7.58 20.99
CA GLU A 307 3.30 -7.99 20.40
C GLU A 307 3.20 -8.43 18.94
N ASP A 308 2.01 -8.82 18.48
CA ASP A 308 1.81 -9.20 17.08
C ASP A 308 1.99 -8.03 16.11
N ILE A 309 1.78 -6.80 16.59
CA ILE A 309 2.13 -5.60 15.82
C ILE A 309 3.65 -5.52 15.62
N VAL A 310 4.43 -5.81 16.66
CA VAL A 310 5.90 -5.82 16.56
C VAL A 310 6.39 -6.95 15.67
N ARG A 311 5.81 -8.16 15.83
CA ARG A 311 6.12 -9.32 14.99
C ARG A 311 5.80 -9.05 13.52
N MET A 312 4.64 -8.46 13.22
CA MET A 312 4.27 -8.12 11.85
C MET A 312 5.23 -7.09 11.25
N ASN A 313 5.61 -6.05 11.99
CA ASN A 313 6.59 -5.06 11.54
C ASN A 313 7.98 -5.66 11.29
N ARG A 314 8.41 -6.64 12.11
CA ARG A 314 9.65 -7.37 11.86
C ARG A 314 9.58 -8.18 10.58
N LEU A 315 8.49 -8.92 10.38
CA LEU A 315 8.26 -9.72 9.17
C LEU A 315 8.21 -8.83 7.93
N MET A 316 7.48 -7.71 7.98
CA MET A 316 7.45 -6.69 6.93
C MET A 316 8.87 -6.18 6.60
N SER A 317 9.66 -5.83 7.61
CA SER A 317 11.00 -5.28 7.39
C SER A 317 11.92 -6.30 6.70
N VAL A 318 11.98 -7.53 7.19
CA VAL A 318 12.81 -8.60 6.58
C VAL A 318 12.35 -8.88 5.14
N SER A 319 11.05 -8.93 4.92
CA SER A 319 10.47 -9.16 3.58
C SER A 319 10.71 -8.00 2.62
N SER A 320 10.74 -6.76 3.12
CA SER A 320 11.07 -5.57 2.33
C SER A 320 12.52 -5.59 1.85
N PHE A 321 13.48 -5.95 2.72
CA PHE A 321 14.87 -6.13 2.31
C PHE A 321 15.03 -7.24 1.26
N ALA A 322 14.30 -8.35 1.39
CA ALA A 322 14.31 -9.42 0.41
C ALA A 322 13.71 -8.95 -0.94
N GLY A 323 12.63 -8.17 -0.91
CA GLY A 323 12.03 -7.56 -2.10
C GLY A 323 12.99 -6.58 -2.80
N PHE A 324 13.66 -5.73 -2.03
CA PHE A 324 14.69 -4.81 -2.53
C PHE A 324 15.85 -5.58 -3.18
N ALA A 325 16.37 -6.61 -2.52
CA ALA A 325 17.44 -7.44 -3.08
C ALA A 325 17.00 -8.12 -4.39
N LEU A 326 15.77 -8.61 -4.47
CA LEU A 326 15.20 -9.18 -5.69
C LEU A 326 15.17 -8.16 -6.84
N CYS A 327 14.76 -6.92 -6.57
CA CYS A 327 14.75 -5.83 -7.56
C CYS A 327 16.17 -5.52 -8.05
N ILE A 328 17.14 -5.39 -7.14
CA ILE A 328 18.53 -5.11 -7.50
C ILE A 328 19.13 -6.25 -8.32
N LEU A 329 18.86 -7.51 -7.96
CA LEU A 329 19.34 -8.68 -8.71
C LEU A 329 18.73 -8.72 -10.11
N ALA A 330 17.44 -8.43 -10.25
CA ALA A 330 16.77 -8.37 -11.55
C ALA A 330 17.35 -7.28 -12.44
N MET A 331 17.53 -6.05 -11.92
CA MET A 331 18.17 -4.96 -12.66
C MET A 331 19.63 -5.28 -13.03
N GLY A 332 20.38 -5.90 -12.11
CA GLY A 332 21.76 -6.36 -12.37
C GLY A 332 21.84 -7.42 -13.48
N ALA A 333 20.88 -8.35 -13.52
CA ALA A 333 20.80 -9.36 -14.59
C ALA A 333 20.53 -8.71 -15.95
N VAL A 334 19.62 -7.71 -16.02
CA VAL A 334 19.36 -6.93 -17.25
C VAL A 334 20.63 -6.19 -17.69
N LEU A 335 21.33 -5.56 -16.74
CA LEU A 335 22.58 -4.86 -17.02
C LEU A 335 23.68 -5.79 -17.55
N ALA A 336 23.75 -7.02 -17.04
CA ALA A 336 24.73 -8.01 -17.49
C ALA A 336 24.37 -8.56 -18.89
N ALA A 337 23.08 -8.78 -19.17
CA ALA A 337 22.60 -9.28 -20.47
C ALA A 337 22.71 -8.24 -21.59
N GLY A 338 22.71 -6.93 -21.27
CA GLY A 338 22.84 -5.83 -22.24
C GLY A 338 24.31 -5.45 -22.56
N ARG A 339 25.29 -6.19 -21.99
CA ARG A 339 26.73 -6.04 -22.29
C ARG A 339 27.19 -7.09 -23.29
#